data_30682b5f317aac4eec9427a831ffac58
#
_entry.id   30682b5f317aac4eec9427a831ffac58
#
_cell.length_a   1.000
_cell.length_b   1.000
_cell.length_c   1.000
_cell.angle_alpha   90.00
_cell.angle_beta   90.00
_cell.angle_gamma   90.00
#
_symmetry.space_group_name_H-M   'P 1'
#
loop_
_entity.id
_entity.type
_entity.pdbx_description
1 polymer ?
#
loop_
_entity_poly.entity_id
_entity_poly.type
_entity_poly.pdbx_seq_one_letter_code
_entity_poly.pdbx_strand_id
1 'polypeptide(L)'
;MLFLVILIFSWLQATRNSSGHSQAILDLRKQEVLAKNLTAELATIKNERDILVQGRIPGLIPLTYDEAINIDNEYVRNIIFTLAKIGKKNIYEYRLVLHNNTLSIARPKARIILFSDIGMQVGMAQIEQSDTATDADARATLDPGEVRSYTAAIDLIRNEEPSYFLLDISVAGSTSSDKLRKQLDGVITP
;
A
#
# COMPACT_ATOMS: atom_id res chain seq x y z
N MET A 1 34.45 -32.89 -58.92
CA MET A 1 35.24 -32.52 -57.75
C MET A 1 34.71 -31.23 -57.10
N LEU A 2 34.42 -30.14 -57.80
CA LEU A 2 33.97 -28.87 -57.22
C LEU A 2 32.63 -28.97 -56.47
N PHE A 3 31.67 -29.73 -56.96
CA PHE A 3 30.34 -29.96 -56.35
C PHE A 3 30.38 -30.65 -54.99
N LEU A 4 31.33 -31.55 -54.77
CA LEU A 4 31.50 -32.31 -53.53
C LEU A 4 32.03 -31.39 -52.40
N VAL A 5 32.92 -30.44 -52.74
CA VAL A 5 33.49 -29.48 -51.81
C VAL A 5 32.42 -28.50 -51.33
N ILE A 6 31.49 -28.05 -52.22
CA ILE A 6 30.39 -27.15 -51.89
C ILE A 6 29.38 -27.85 -50.96
N LEU A 7 29.08 -29.14 -51.18
CA LEU A 7 28.18 -29.91 -50.31
C LEU A 7 28.76 -30.11 -48.91
N ILE A 8 30.05 -30.39 -48.80
CA ILE A 8 30.72 -30.56 -47.49
C ILE A 8 30.74 -29.21 -46.72
N PHE A 9 30.99 -28.09 -47.41
CA PHE A 9 30.99 -26.77 -46.78
C PHE A 9 29.62 -26.34 -46.32
N SER A 10 28.57 -26.61 -47.11
CA SER A 10 27.18 -26.35 -46.74
C SER A 10 26.75 -27.21 -45.55
N TRP A 11 27.14 -28.45 -45.49
CA TRP A 11 26.87 -29.34 -44.35
C TRP A 11 27.58 -28.91 -43.06
N LEU A 12 28.83 -28.46 -43.15
CA LEU A 12 29.58 -27.92 -42.02
C LEU A 12 28.97 -26.61 -41.49
N GLN A 13 28.46 -25.75 -42.38
CA GLN A 13 27.77 -24.52 -41.94
C GLN A 13 26.43 -24.83 -41.28
N ALA A 14 25.66 -25.80 -41.78
CA ALA A 14 24.39 -26.20 -41.19
C ALA A 14 24.55 -26.80 -39.78
N THR A 15 25.59 -27.61 -39.56
CA THR A 15 25.89 -28.19 -38.25
C THR A 15 26.39 -27.16 -37.22
N ARG A 16 27.16 -26.17 -37.67
CA ARG A 16 27.58 -25.06 -36.79
C ARG A 16 26.43 -24.18 -36.34
N ASN A 17 25.46 -23.93 -37.22
CA ASN A 17 24.34 -23.06 -36.92
C ASN A 17 23.32 -23.76 -35.97
N SER A 18 23.18 -25.08 -36.06
CA SER A 18 22.26 -25.83 -35.19
C SER A 18 22.74 -25.95 -33.73
N SER A 19 24.05 -26.02 -33.51
CA SER A 19 24.61 -26.09 -32.15
C SER A 19 24.48 -24.76 -31.38
N GLY A 20 24.61 -23.62 -32.10
CA GLY A 20 24.39 -22.31 -31.50
C GLY A 20 22.94 -22.05 -31.06
N HIS A 21 22.00 -22.53 -31.87
CA HIS A 21 20.56 -22.39 -31.54
C HIS A 21 20.16 -23.22 -30.32
N SER A 22 20.69 -24.43 -30.18
CA SER A 22 20.42 -25.29 -29.02
C SER A 22 20.99 -24.71 -27.73
N GLN A 23 22.18 -24.12 -27.77
CA GLN A 23 22.80 -23.45 -26.62
C GLN A 23 21.98 -22.21 -26.18
N ALA A 24 21.55 -21.37 -27.13
CA ALA A 24 20.75 -20.19 -26.86
C ALA A 24 19.40 -20.57 -26.19
N ILE A 25 18.75 -21.63 -26.62
CA ILE A 25 17.52 -22.13 -26.02
C ILE A 25 17.76 -22.63 -24.60
N LEU A 26 18.86 -23.33 -24.34
CA LEU A 26 19.23 -23.79 -23.00
C LEU A 26 19.54 -22.63 -22.06
N ASP A 27 20.20 -21.59 -22.55
CA ASP A 27 20.52 -20.41 -21.75
C ASP A 27 19.27 -19.57 -21.45
N LEU A 28 18.34 -19.45 -22.40
CA LEU A 28 17.03 -18.83 -22.16
C LEU A 28 16.25 -19.59 -21.08
N ARG A 29 16.18 -20.91 -21.15
CA ARG A 29 15.52 -21.74 -20.13
C ARG A 29 16.16 -21.58 -18.75
N LYS A 30 17.51 -21.53 -18.69
CA LYS A 30 18.21 -21.29 -17.41
C LYS A 30 17.86 -19.93 -16.84
N GLN A 31 17.84 -18.87 -17.68
CA GLN A 31 17.47 -17.51 -17.24
C GLN A 31 16.02 -17.45 -16.78
N GLU A 32 15.11 -18.14 -17.47
CA GLU A 32 13.69 -18.20 -17.09
C GLU A 32 13.51 -18.91 -15.72
N VAL A 33 14.18 -20.04 -15.51
CA VAL A 33 14.16 -20.75 -14.22
C VAL A 33 14.77 -19.87 -13.11
N LEU A 34 15.88 -19.20 -13.38
CA LEU A 34 16.51 -18.31 -12.42
C LEU A 34 15.61 -17.13 -12.07
N ALA A 35 14.98 -16.50 -13.06
CA ALA A 35 14.04 -15.40 -12.85
C ALA A 35 12.83 -15.87 -12.00
N LYS A 36 12.29 -17.05 -12.28
CA LYS A 36 11.19 -17.63 -11.50
C LYS A 36 11.58 -17.89 -10.04
N ASN A 37 12.79 -18.46 -9.83
CA ASN A 37 13.29 -18.73 -8.48
C ASN A 37 13.51 -17.44 -7.70
N LEU A 38 14.14 -16.42 -8.32
CA LEU A 38 14.32 -15.09 -7.70
C LEU A 38 13.01 -14.41 -7.36
N THR A 39 12.01 -14.54 -8.23
CA THR A 39 10.67 -13.98 -7.97
C THR A 39 10.00 -14.68 -6.78
N ALA A 40 10.12 -15.98 -6.68
CA ALA A 40 9.59 -16.76 -5.55
C ALA A 40 10.32 -16.39 -4.23
N GLU A 41 11.63 -16.26 -4.26
CA GLU A 41 12.43 -15.87 -3.10
C GLU A 41 12.08 -14.43 -2.62
N LEU A 42 11.95 -13.49 -3.56
CA LEU A 42 11.50 -12.13 -3.25
C LEU A 42 10.10 -12.10 -2.61
N ALA A 43 9.18 -12.94 -3.10
CA ALA A 43 7.84 -13.04 -2.52
C ALA A 43 7.89 -13.58 -1.08
N THR A 44 8.74 -14.58 -0.81
CA THR A 44 8.94 -15.14 0.53
C THR A 44 9.53 -14.09 1.50
N ILE A 45 10.60 -13.41 1.10
CA ILE A 45 11.23 -12.38 1.92
C ILE A 45 10.26 -11.21 2.21
N LYS A 46 9.48 -10.79 1.20
CA LYS A 46 8.46 -9.77 1.41
C LYS A 46 7.41 -10.22 2.43
N ASN A 47 6.92 -11.44 2.32
CA ASN A 47 5.93 -11.98 3.24
C ASN A 47 6.48 -12.08 4.69
N GLU A 48 7.72 -12.55 4.86
CA GLU A 48 8.37 -12.59 6.16
C GLU A 48 8.54 -11.19 6.79
N ARG A 49 8.96 -10.22 5.98
CA ARG A 49 9.05 -8.83 6.40
C ARG A 49 7.68 -8.31 6.85
N ASP A 50 6.63 -8.54 6.05
CA ASP A 50 5.28 -8.06 6.33
C ASP A 50 4.74 -8.64 7.65
N ILE A 51 4.99 -9.92 7.91
CA ILE A 51 4.64 -10.57 9.19
C ILE A 51 5.38 -9.91 10.36
N LEU A 52 6.67 -9.62 10.21
CA LEU A 52 7.46 -8.99 11.26
C LEU A 52 6.99 -7.56 11.56
N VAL A 53 6.69 -6.79 10.53
CA VAL A 53 6.23 -5.39 10.67
C VAL A 53 4.83 -5.35 11.28
N GLN A 54 3.91 -6.16 10.80
CA GLN A 54 2.55 -6.27 11.36
C GLN A 54 2.53 -6.81 12.79
N GLY A 55 3.46 -7.71 13.13
CA GLY A 55 3.62 -8.20 14.49
C GLY A 55 4.10 -7.14 15.49
N ARG A 56 4.82 -6.11 15.02
CA ARG A 56 5.28 -4.99 15.85
C ARG A 56 4.23 -3.91 16.05
N ILE A 57 3.41 -3.67 15.02
CA ILE A 57 2.40 -2.60 15.02
C ILE A 57 1.03 -3.24 14.76
N PRO A 58 0.25 -3.52 15.81
CA PRO A 58 -1.08 -4.09 15.66
C PRO A 58 -2.01 -3.19 14.84
N GLY A 59 -2.81 -3.77 13.96
CA GLY A 59 -3.77 -3.03 13.13
C GLY A 59 -3.18 -2.34 11.91
N LEU A 60 -1.92 -2.63 11.58
CA LEU A 60 -1.28 -2.12 10.37
C LEU A 60 -1.89 -2.80 9.13
N ILE A 61 -2.30 -1.98 8.16
CA ILE A 61 -2.95 -2.43 6.93
C ILE A 61 -2.01 -2.14 5.75
N PRO A 62 -1.80 -3.10 4.83
CA PRO A 62 -1.05 -2.82 3.59
C PRO A 62 -1.71 -1.71 2.80
N LEU A 63 -0.90 -0.78 2.29
CA LEU A 63 -1.36 0.34 1.48
C LEU A 63 -1.39 -0.07 0.01
N THR A 64 -2.56 0.05 -0.62
CA THR A 64 -2.76 -0.09 -2.06
C THR A 64 -3.23 1.23 -2.64
N TYR A 65 -2.82 1.54 -3.87
CA TYR A 65 -3.24 2.77 -4.56
C TYR A 65 -4.40 2.46 -5.51
N ASP A 66 -5.30 3.45 -5.63
CA ASP A 66 -6.46 3.45 -6.55
C ASP A 66 -7.46 2.31 -6.34
N GLU A 67 -7.38 1.66 -5.19
CA GLU A 67 -8.30 0.61 -4.76
C GLU A 67 -9.01 0.99 -3.45
N ALA A 68 -10.27 0.59 -3.33
CA ALA A 68 -11.04 0.80 -2.11
C ALA A 68 -10.69 -0.27 -1.07
N ILE A 69 -10.03 0.13 0.01
CA ILE A 69 -9.71 -0.72 1.13
C ILE A 69 -10.88 -0.64 2.13
N ASN A 70 -11.60 -1.74 2.27
CA ASN A 70 -12.69 -1.83 3.25
C ASN A 70 -12.13 -1.97 4.65
N ILE A 71 -12.67 -1.19 5.58
CA ILE A 71 -12.27 -1.21 6.99
C ILE A 71 -13.44 -1.78 7.80
N ASP A 72 -13.15 -2.80 8.61
CA ASP A 72 -14.15 -3.38 9.52
C ASP A 72 -14.29 -2.48 10.76
N ASN A 73 -15.09 -1.41 10.60
CA ASN A 73 -15.34 -0.43 11.64
C ASN A 73 -16.75 0.14 11.50
N GLU A 74 -17.43 0.43 12.62
CA GLU A 74 -18.80 0.97 12.66
C GLU A 74 -18.98 2.33 11.97
N TYR A 75 -17.88 3.11 11.87
CA TYR A 75 -17.91 4.48 11.37
C TYR A 75 -17.13 4.66 10.06
N VAL A 76 -16.48 3.62 9.54
CA VAL A 76 -15.71 3.68 8.31
C VAL A 76 -16.22 2.66 7.32
N ARG A 77 -16.52 3.12 6.13
CA ARG A 77 -16.87 2.24 5.03
C ARG A 77 -15.64 1.76 4.27
N ASN A 78 -14.83 2.70 3.80
CA ASN A 78 -13.59 2.40 3.08
C ASN A 78 -12.66 3.61 3.07
N ILE A 79 -11.41 3.35 2.67
CA ILE A 79 -10.41 4.35 2.36
C ILE A 79 -9.78 4.04 1.01
N ILE A 80 -9.49 5.06 0.22
CA ILE A 80 -8.79 4.97 -1.07
C ILE A 80 -7.58 5.89 -0.97
N PHE A 81 -6.41 5.38 -1.34
CA PHE A 81 -5.20 6.19 -1.50
C PHE A 81 -4.91 6.40 -2.98
N THR A 82 -4.51 7.60 -3.35
CA THR A 82 -4.12 7.94 -4.72
C THR A 82 -2.74 8.55 -4.71
N LEU A 83 -1.90 8.10 -5.63
CA LEU A 83 -0.57 8.67 -5.86
C LEU A 83 -0.62 9.56 -7.08
N ALA A 84 -0.66 10.88 -6.87
CA ALA A 84 -0.54 11.88 -7.92
C ALA A 84 0.91 12.31 -8.09
N LYS A 85 1.33 12.55 -9.34
CA LYS A 85 2.67 13.04 -9.65
C LYS A 85 2.56 14.42 -10.28
N ILE A 86 3.09 15.43 -9.58
CA ILE A 86 3.15 16.81 -10.10
C ILE A 86 4.62 17.17 -10.31
N GLY A 87 5.05 17.17 -11.59
CA GLY A 87 6.46 17.38 -11.94
C GLY A 87 7.35 16.25 -11.41
N LYS A 88 8.24 16.57 -10.47
CA LYS A 88 9.14 15.62 -9.79
C LYS A 88 8.66 15.21 -8.39
N LYS A 89 7.54 15.77 -7.91
CA LYS A 89 7.04 15.51 -6.55
C LYS A 89 5.88 14.53 -6.59
N ASN A 90 5.95 13.51 -5.75
CA ASN A 90 4.84 12.61 -5.47
C ASN A 90 3.92 13.28 -4.44
N ILE A 91 2.62 13.28 -4.71
CA ILE A 91 1.58 13.77 -3.80
C ILE A 91 0.73 12.58 -3.45
N TYR A 92 0.62 12.29 -2.18
CA TYR A 92 -0.22 11.23 -1.64
C TYR A 92 -1.54 11.84 -1.19
N GLU A 93 -2.63 11.36 -1.75
CA GLU A 93 -3.98 11.79 -1.40
C GLU A 93 -4.76 10.62 -0.84
N TYR A 94 -5.71 10.91 0.04
CA TYR A 94 -6.67 9.92 0.50
C TYR A 94 -8.09 10.40 0.29
N ARG A 95 -9.00 9.44 0.12
CA ARG A 95 -10.44 9.61 0.24
C ARG A 95 -10.94 8.64 1.29
N LEU A 96 -11.36 9.16 2.43
CA LEU A 96 -11.97 8.39 3.51
C LEU A 96 -13.49 8.54 3.45
N VAL A 97 -14.22 7.43 3.40
CA VAL A 97 -15.68 7.40 3.45
C VAL A 97 -16.12 6.98 4.84
N LEU A 98 -16.68 7.92 5.58
CA LEU A 98 -17.30 7.67 6.88
C LEU A 98 -18.78 7.34 6.70
N HIS A 99 -19.28 6.46 7.55
CA HIS A 99 -20.68 6.04 7.60
C HIS A 99 -21.08 5.84 9.05
N ASN A 100 -22.11 6.55 9.50
CA ASN A 100 -22.65 6.33 10.84
C ASN A 100 -23.70 5.20 10.80
N ASN A 101 -23.27 4.00 11.15
CA ASN A 101 -24.16 2.83 11.20
C ASN A 101 -24.85 2.65 12.57
N THR A 102 -24.81 3.66 13.42
CA THR A 102 -25.45 3.66 14.74
C THR A 102 -26.79 4.41 14.73
N LEU A 103 -27.56 4.28 15.79
CA LEU A 103 -28.85 4.98 15.96
C LEU A 103 -28.72 6.37 16.60
N SER A 104 -27.49 6.80 16.89
CA SER A 104 -27.22 8.09 17.53
C SER A 104 -26.32 8.96 16.68
N ILE A 105 -26.36 10.27 16.90
CA ILE A 105 -25.45 11.22 16.25
C ILE A 105 -24.02 10.90 16.69
N ALA A 106 -23.13 10.73 15.73
CA ALA A 106 -21.72 10.44 15.97
C ALA A 106 -20.85 11.65 15.65
N ARG A 107 -19.73 11.81 16.38
CA ARG A 107 -18.66 12.80 16.12
C ARG A 107 -17.33 12.08 15.92
N PRO A 108 -17.13 11.44 14.77
CA PRO A 108 -15.89 10.69 14.51
C PRO A 108 -14.73 11.65 14.28
N LYS A 109 -13.59 11.37 14.93
CA LYS A 109 -12.29 11.93 14.59
C LYS A 109 -11.46 10.82 13.98
N ALA A 110 -10.85 11.09 12.84
CA ALA A 110 -10.02 10.11 12.17
C ALA A 110 -8.59 10.62 12.00
N ARG A 111 -7.63 9.73 12.25
CA ARG A 111 -6.20 9.96 12.04
C ARG A 111 -5.65 8.84 11.18
N ILE A 112 -5.00 9.19 10.09
CA ILE A 112 -4.33 8.26 9.18
C ILE A 112 -2.84 8.42 9.40
N ILE A 113 -2.15 7.34 9.72
CA ILE A 113 -0.70 7.32 9.91
C ILE A 113 -0.11 6.41 8.85
N LEU A 114 0.85 6.91 8.09
CA LEU A 114 1.55 6.16 7.05
C LEU A 114 2.89 5.63 7.56
N PHE A 115 3.21 4.40 7.18
CA PHE A 115 4.44 3.72 7.55
C PHE A 115 5.18 3.21 6.32
N SER A 116 6.52 3.24 6.38
CA SER A 116 7.37 2.62 5.37
C SER A 116 7.30 1.10 5.44
N ASP A 117 7.99 0.44 4.53
CA ASP A 117 8.09 -1.02 4.45
C ASP A 117 8.80 -1.68 5.65
N ILE A 118 9.55 -0.91 6.43
CA ILE A 118 10.19 -1.36 7.68
C ILE A 118 9.44 -0.92 8.94
N GLY A 119 8.24 -0.33 8.79
CA GLY A 119 7.38 0.08 9.90
C GLY A 119 7.77 1.41 10.55
N MET A 120 8.55 2.28 9.88
CA MET A 120 8.79 3.64 10.34
C MET A 120 7.67 4.58 9.87
N GLN A 121 7.23 5.48 10.73
CA GLN A 121 6.25 6.50 10.37
C GLN A 121 6.85 7.46 9.33
N VAL A 122 6.16 7.62 8.20
CA VAL A 122 6.58 8.47 7.07
C VAL A 122 5.62 9.63 6.80
N GLY A 123 4.39 9.55 7.28
CA GLY A 123 3.40 10.61 7.09
C GLY A 123 2.23 10.50 8.04
N MET A 124 1.43 11.55 8.13
CA MET A 124 0.22 11.59 8.91
C MET A 124 -0.78 12.55 8.31
N ALA A 125 -2.05 12.18 8.32
CA ALA A 125 -3.16 13.10 8.07
C ALA A 125 -4.17 12.98 9.21
N GLN A 126 -4.69 14.11 9.62
CA GLN A 126 -5.72 14.18 10.64
C GLN A 126 -6.95 14.86 10.04
N ILE A 127 -8.10 14.23 10.18
CA ILE A 127 -9.37 14.86 9.85
C ILE A 127 -9.75 15.64 11.11
N GLU A 128 -9.25 16.86 11.19
CA GLU A 128 -9.67 17.82 12.21
C GLU A 128 -10.93 18.51 11.72
N GLN A 129 -11.90 18.49 12.58
CA GLN A 129 -13.04 19.37 12.45
C GLN A 129 -12.57 20.75 12.92
N SER A 130 -12.57 21.70 12.00
CA SER A 130 -12.16 23.07 12.31
C SER A 130 -12.98 23.60 13.51
N ASP A 131 -12.31 23.93 14.59
CA ASP A 131 -12.90 24.53 15.81
C ASP A 131 -13.37 25.98 15.58
N THR A 132 -13.33 26.50 14.35
CA THR A 132 -13.78 27.85 14.02
C THR A 132 -15.23 27.86 13.57
N ALA A 133 -16.08 28.07 14.58
CA ALA A 133 -17.38 28.76 14.59
C ALA A 133 -18.45 28.53 13.48
N THR A 134 -19.63 28.23 13.94
CA THR A 134 -21.01 28.35 13.40
C THR A 134 -21.48 27.39 12.31
N ASP A 135 -20.70 27.05 11.27
CA ASP A 135 -21.04 25.99 10.30
C ASP A 135 -20.24 24.69 10.53
N ALA A 136 -19.24 24.75 11.39
CA ALA A 136 -18.33 23.65 11.69
C ALA A 136 -19.02 22.53 12.51
N ASP A 137 -19.94 22.88 13.40
CA ASP A 137 -20.66 21.91 14.24
C ASP A 137 -21.54 20.95 13.42
N ALA A 138 -22.19 21.45 12.36
CA ALA A 138 -23.01 20.63 11.47
C ALA A 138 -22.14 19.69 10.61
N ARG A 139 -20.89 20.08 10.29
CA ARG A 139 -19.93 19.23 9.55
C ARG A 139 -19.17 18.25 10.44
N ALA A 140 -19.19 18.53 11.75
CA ALA A 140 -18.53 17.73 12.77
C ALA A 140 -19.30 16.48 13.16
N THR A 141 -20.59 16.45 12.91
CA THR A 141 -21.49 15.36 13.27
C THR A 141 -21.92 14.55 12.06
N LEU A 142 -22.12 13.27 12.25
CA LEU A 142 -22.77 12.37 11.30
C LEU A 142 -24.09 11.91 11.91
N ASP A 143 -25.18 12.18 11.21
CA ASP A 143 -26.49 11.65 11.60
C ASP A 143 -26.58 10.14 11.40
N PRO A 144 -27.51 9.46 12.08
CA PRO A 144 -27.76 8.03 11.86
C PRO A 144 -28.00 7.71 10.37
N GLY A 145 -27.21 6.77 9.82
CA GLY A 145 -27.26 6.38 8.41
C GLY A 145 -26.55 7.33 7.44
N GLU A 146 -26.02 8.45 7.92
CA GLU A 146 -25.30 9.41 7.05
C GLU A 146 -23.99 8.82 6.55
N VAL A 147 -23.67 9.12 5.27
CA VAL A 147 -22.39 8.79 4.62
C VAL A 147 -21.72 10.09 4.21
N ARG A 148 -20.44 10.26 4.57
CA ARG A 148 -19.67 11.45 4.21
C ARG A 148 -18.27 11.07 3.74
N SER A 149 -17.81 11.73 2.68
CA SER A 149 -16.47 11.51 2.11
C SER A 149 -15.56 12.69 2.41
N TYR A 150 -14.34 12.39 2.86
CA TYR A 150 -13.27 13.34 3.12
C TYR A 150 -12.11 13.06 2.18
N THR A 151 -11.60 14.09 1.53
CA THR A 151 -10.44 13.99 0.62
C THR A 151 -9.43 15.05 0.98
N ALA A 152 -8.17 14.67 1.17
CA ALA A 152 -7.07 15.60 1.39
C ALA A 152 -5.74 14.98 0.98
N ALA A 153 -4.74 15.85 0.81
CA ALA A 153 -3.36 15.42 0.64
C ALA A 153 -2.76 15.02 1.99
N ILE A 154 -1.81 14.10 1.95
CA ILE A 154 -1.03 13.67 3.11
C ILE A 154 0.37 14.26 3.01
N ASP A 155 0.76 15.02 4.02
CA ASP A 155 2.12 15.52 4.11
C ASP A 155 3.05 14.43 4.63
N LEU A 156 4.07 14.09 3.81
CA LEU A 156 5.10 13.19 4.25
C LEU A 156 6.13 13.93 5.11
N ILE A 157 6.43 13.35 6.27
CA ILE A 157 7.47 13.81 7.19
C ILE A 157 8.85 13.38 6.70
N ARG A 158 8.88 12.26 5.95
CA ARG A 158 10.09 11.66 5.37
C ARG A 158 9.89 11.42 3.88
N ASN A 159 10.95 11.51 3.11
CA ASN A 159 10.92 11.25 1.66
C ASN A 159 11.07 9.73 1.38
N GLU A 160 10.24 8.93 2.06
CA GLU A 160 10.17 7.48 1.91
C GLU A 160 8.78 7.11 1.42
N GLU A 161 8.68 6.08 0.59
CA GLU A 161 7.41 5.60 0.06
C GLU A 161 6.64 4.85 1.15
N PRO A 162 5.37 5.22 1.41
CA PRO A 162 4.54 4.49 2.35
C PRO A 162 4.12 3.13 1.78
N SER A 163 4.20 2.10 2.62
CA SER A 163 3.82 0.72 2.31
C SER A 163 2.66 0.22 3.15
N TYR A 164 2.42 0.86 4.30
CA TYR A 164 1.34 0.52 5.21
C TYR A 164 0.68 1.77 5.76
N PHE A 165 -0.52 1.60 6.27
CA PHE A 165 -1.20 2.64 7.04
C PHE A 165 -1.88 2.07 8.27
N LEU A 166 -2.10 2.94 9.24
CA LEU A 166 -2.95 2.72 10.39
C LEU A 166 -4.04 3.78 10.37
N LEU A 167 -5.28 3.36 10.59
CA LEU A 167 -6.42 4.25 10.72
C LEU A 167 -6.90 4.21 12.18
N ASP A 168 -6.71 5.32 12.89
CA ASP A 168 -7.19 5.52 14.23
C ASP A 168 -8.48 6.36 14.18
N ILE A 169 -9.57 5.79 14.70
CA ILE A 169 -10.87 6.45 14.74
C ILE A 169 -11.33 6.51 16.18
N SER A 170 -11.60 7.71 16.62
CA SER A 170 -12.21 7.97 17.91
C SER A 170 -13.58 8.64 17.73
N VAL A 171 -14.55 8.18 18.48
CA VAL A 171 -15.88 8.79 18.51
C VAL A 171 -16.13 9.30 19.93
N ALA A 172 -16.50 10.56 20.05
CA ALA A 172 -16.81 11.11 21.37
C ALA A 172 -17.94 10.30 22.02
N GLY A 173 -17.63 9.65 23.16
CA GLY A 173 -18.59 8.81 23.90
C GLY A 173 -18.43 7.29 23.70
N SER A 174 -17.53 6.82 22.80
CA SER A 174 -17.27 5.39 22.65
C SER A 174 -16.04 4.92 23.46
N THR A 175 -16.24 3.87 24.25
CA THR A 175 -15.20 3.30 25.16
C THR A 175 -14.10 2.52 24.40
N SER A 176 -14.26 2.31 23.09
CA SER A 176 -13.37 1.47 22.28
C SER A 176 -12.07 2.17 21.88
N SER A 177 -12.07 3.49 21.74
CA SER A 177 -10.92 4.27 21.28
C SER A 177 -9.81 4.44 22.32
N ASP A 178 -10.10 4.33 23.61
CA ASP A 178 -9.10 4.51 24.68
C ASP A 178 -8.07 3.37 24.75
N LYS A 179 -8.43 2.17 24.31
CA LYS A 179 -7.50 1.02 24.32
C LYS A 179 -6.44 1.14 23.21
N LEU A 180 -6.84 1.55 22.00
CA LEU A 180 -5.92 1.76 20.89
C LEU A 180 -4.99 2.96 21.12
N ARG A 181 -5.52 4.04 21.72
CA ARG A 181 -4.72 5.22 22.05
C ARG A 181 -3.58 4.92 23.02
N LYS A 182 -3.84 4.17 24.10
CA LYS A 182 -2.79 3.74 25.06
C LYS A 182 -1.73 2.86 24.40
N GLN A 183 -2.09 2.07 23.39
CA GLN A 183 -1.17 1.20 22.69
C GLN A 183 -0.28 1.97 21.69
N LEU A 184 -0.81 3.01 21.05
CA LEU A 184 -0.08 3.88 20.10
C LEU A 184 0.86 4.85 20.79
N ASP A 185 0.45 5.46 21.91
CA ASP A 185 1.29 6.38 22.67
C ASP A 185 2.55 5.68 23.24
N GLY A 186 2.50 4.36 23.48
CA GLY A 186 3.65 3.56 23.88
C GLY A 186 4.63 3.19 22.74
N VAL A 187 4.21 3.32 21.47
CA VAL A 187 5.05 2.96 20.31
C VAL A 187 5.69 4.19 19.66
N ILE A 188 5.12 5.38 19.87
CA ILE A 188 5.53 6.64 19.19
C ILE A 188 6.50 7.48 20.05
N THR A 189 6.66 7.18 21.32
CA THR A 189 7.68 7.84 22.18
C THR A 189 9.04 7.20 21.98
N PRO A 190 10.07 7.95 21.53
CA PRO A 190 11.44 7.46 21.36
C PRO A 190 12.10 7.10 22.69
#